data_33f47965b4b290d33d50f0add0ee5322
#
_entry.id   33f47965b4b290d33d50f0add0ee5322
#
_cell.length_a   1.000
_cell.length_b   1.000
_cell.length_c   1.000
_cell.angle_alpha   90.00
_cell.angle_beta   90.00
_cell.angle_gamma   90.00
#
_symmetry.space_group_name_H-M   'P 1'
#
loop_
_entity.id
_entity.type
_entity.pdbx_description
1 polymer ?
#
loop_
_entity_poly.entity_id
_entity_poly.type
_entity_poly.pdbx_seq_one_letter_code
_entity_poly.pdbx_strand_id
1 'polypeptide(L)'
;GGLLRENRHWAHTDIHATLVDLLAVQKQIHPGLFAVMDGTICGDGAGPRAMIPVVKDYVLASDDMVAIDAVSAWLMGFDPMSDVDCIRMAHERGLGVGDVREIEVVGEDVSEVNFHFQVRYHFASRVGRLLWFTPLARIQSLFFKTPLVHAFIWGSAFYHDQYWWPVHGRRRMAEIATTPWGRLFEA
;
A
#
# COMPACT_ATOMS: atom_id res chain seq x y z
N GLY A 1 2.45 13.25 -6.15
CA GLY A 1 1.91 12.34 -7.16
C GLY A 1 1.36 13.01 -8.41
N GLY A 2 0.94 14.29 -8.40
CA GLY A 2 0.26 14.93 -9.52
C GLY A 2 1.12 15.23 -10.77
N LEU A 3 2.42 15.03 -10.68
CA LEU A 3 3.35 15.27 -11.79
C LEU A 3 3.67 14.02 -12.62
N LEU A 4 3.08 12.87 -12.30
CA LEU A 4 3.34 11.63 -13.02
C LEU A 4 2.70 11.65 -14.41
N ARG A 5 3.53 11.38 -15.42
CA ARG A 5 3.12 11.30 -16.83
C ARG A 5 2.19 10.09 -17.07
N GLU A 6 1.58 10.04 -18.25
CA GLU A 6 0.70 8.93 -18.69
C GLU A 6 1.37 7.54 -18.57
N ASN A 7 2.67 7.48 -18.76
CA ASN A 7 3.46 6.24 -18.69
C ASN A 7 3.93 5.86 -17.28
N ARG A 8 3.27 6.36 -16.22
CA ARG A 8 3.54 5.98 -14.82
C ARG A 8 3.50 4.46 -14.56
N HIS A 9 2.83 3.70 -15.41
CA HIS A 9 2.78 2.24 -15.32
C HIS A 9 4.15 1.57 -15.44
N TRP A 10 5.12 2.26 -16.05
CA TRP A 10 6.49 1.74 -16.16
C TRP A 10 7.16 1.54 -14.81
N ALA A 11 6.78 2.36 -13.82
CA ALA A 11 7.28 2.23 -12.45
C ALA A 11 6.93 0.89 -11.79
N HIS A 12 5.86 0.20 -12.27
CA HIS A 12 5.49 -1.10 -11.73
C HIS A 12 6.51 -2.21 -12.03
N THR A 13 7.42 -2.01 -12.96
CA THR A 13 8.50 -2.98 -13.24
C THR A 13 9.54 -2.99 -12.12
N ASP A 14 9.68 -1.89 -11.38
CA ASP A 14 10.60 -1.74 -10.26
C ASP A 14 10.02 -0.74 -9.23
N ILE A 15 8.87 -1.10 -8.67
CA ILE A 15 8.08 -0.17 -7.86
C ILE A 15 8.80 0.20 -6.55
N HIS A 16 9.46 -0.78 -5.91
CA HIS A 16 10.14 -0.54 -4.64
C HIS A 16 11.29 0.45 -4.78
N ALA A 17 12.19 0.25 -5.76
CA ALA A 17 13.26 1.19 -6.04
C ALA A 17 12.73 2.56 -6.47
N THR A 18 11.67 2.61 -7.28
CA THR A 18 11.04 3.86 -7.70
C THR A 18 10.50 4.66 -6.51
N LEU A 19 9.87 4.00 -5.53
CA LEU A 19 9.36 4.67 -4.32
C LEU A 19 10.52 5.26 -3.49
N VAL A 20 11.60 4.51 -3.35
CA VAL A 20 12.79 4.96 -2.61
C VAL A 20 13.47 6.14 -3.31
N ASP A 21 13.61 6.10 -4.64
CA ASP A 21 14.16 7.21 -5.42
C ASP A 21 13.28 8.47 -5.31
N LEU A 22 11.95 8.31 -5.33
CA LEU A 22 11.03 9.43 -5.13
C LEU A 22 11.17 10.04 -3.73
N LEU A 23 11.32 9.22 -2.69
CA LEU A 23 11.57 9.71 -1.34
C LEU A 23 12.89 10.49 -1.27
N ALA A 24 13.96 9.97 -1.89
CA ALA A 24 15.25 10.65 -1.95
C ALA A 24 15.13 12.04 -2.61
N VAL A 25 14.41 12.13 -3.73
CA VAL A 25 14.14 13.41 -4.41
C VAL A 25 13.31 14.33 -3.51
N GLN A 26 12.25 13.84 -2.87
CA GLN A 26 11.42 14.66 -1.97
C GLN A 26 12.23 15.25 -0.83
N LYS A 27 13.11 14.45 -0.19
CA LYS A 27 14.00 14.93 0.88
C LYS A 27 14.98 16.01 0.41
N GLN A 28 15.37 16.01 -0.86
CA GLN A 28 16.26 17.04 -1.42
C GLN A 28 15.54 18.36 -1.73
N ILE A 29 14.30 18.29 -2.19
CA ILE A 29 13.57 19.47 -2.67
C ILE A 29 12.64 20.10 -1.60
N HIS A 30 12.33 19.38 -0.53
CA HIS A 30 11.47 19.86 0.55
C HIS A 30 12.24 19.87 1.87
N PRO A 31 12.35 21.02 2.55
CA PRO A 31 13.13 21.18 3.79
C PRO A 31 12.51 20.53 5.01
N GLY A 32 11.29 20.06 4.92
CA GLY A 32 10.62 19.34 6.01
C GLY A 32 9.51 18.49 5.44
N LEU A 33 9.61 17.19 5.65
CA LEU A 33 8.56 16.24 5.34
C LEU A 33 7.89 15.82 6.65
N PHE A 34 6.57 15.72 6.62
CA PHE A 34 5.80 15.20 7.73
C PHE A 34 4.66 14.37 7.16
N ALA A 35 4.49 13.16 7.69
CA ALA A 35 3.41 12.27 7.29
C ALA A 35 2.42 12.07 8.42
N VAL A 36 1.16 11.98 8.04
CA VAL A 36 0.08 11.51 8.90
C VAL A 36 -0.60 10.36 8.18
N MET A 37 -0.75 9.24 8.86
CA MET A 37 -1.47 8.08 8.35
C MET A 37 -2.76 7.91 9.14
N ASP A 38 -3.88 7.94 8.42
CA ASP A 38 -5.18 7.58 8.96
C ASP A 38 -5.35 6.06 8.91
N GLY A 39 -5.32 5.43 10.07
CA GLY A 39 -5.55 4.00 10.29
C GLY A 39 -6.86 3.74 11.04
N THR A 40 -7.82 4.67 11.02
CA THR A 40 -9.13 4.47 11.66
C THR A 40 -9.90 3.33 11.01
N ILE A 41 -9.88 3.25 9.67
CA ILE A 41 -10.39 2.13 8.89
C ILE A 41 -9.27 1.64 7.98
N CYS A 42 -8.71 0.49 8.31
CA CYS A 42 -7.66 -0.15 7.54
C CYS A 42 -8.23 -1.14 6.52
N GLY A 43 -7.42 -1.51 5.53
CA GLY A 43 -7.79 -2.50 4.53
C GLY A 43 -6.96 -3.77 4.63
N ASP A 44 -7.59 -4.90 4.98
CA ASP A 44 -6.94 -6.22 4.95
C ASP A 44 -7.12 -6.89 3.58
N GLY A 45 -6.12 -7.62 3.14
CA GLY A 45 -6.19 -8.52 1.99
C GLY A 45 -5.81 -7.87 0.67
N ALA A 46 -6.56 -8.18 -0.39
CA ALA A 46 -6.16 -7.87 -1.76
C ALA A 46 -6.39 -6.39 -2.14
N GLY A 47 -5.38 -5.56 -1.89
CA GLY A 47 -5.40 -4.15 -2.30
C GLY A 47 -5.24 -3.91 -3.81
N PRO A 48 -5.50 -2.67 -4.25
CA PRO A 48 -6.11 -1.57 -3.50
C PRO A 48 -7.65 -1.57 -3.52
N ARG A 49 -8.27 -2.32 -4.44
CA ARG A 49 -9.72 -2.20 -4.71
C ARG A 49 -10.59 -3.27 -4.05
N ALA A 50 -10.01 -4.37 -3.58
CA ALA A 50 -10.74 -5.53 -3.07
C ALA A 50 -10.42 -5.85 -1.61
N MET A 51 -9.96 -4.86 -0.85
CA MET A 51 -9.65 -5.01 0.56
C MET A 51 -10.90 -5.21 1.42
N ILE A 52 -10.70 -5.87 2.54
CA ILE A 52 -11.68 -6.00 3.59
C ILE A 52 -11.47 -4.83 4.56
N PRO A 53 -12.43 -3.91 4.71
CA PRO A 53 -12.29 -2.82 5.65
C PRO A 53 -12.39 -3.35 7.08
N VAL A 54 -11.47 -2.90 7.94
CA VAL A 54 -11.38 -3.27 9.36
C VAL A 54 -11.16 -1.99 10.17
N VAL A 55 -11.99 -1.74 11.16
CA VAL A 55 -11.82 -0.61 12.09
C VAL A 55 -10.68 -0.94 13.05
N LYS A 56 -9.70 -0.05 13.14
CA LYS A 56 -8.52 -0.18 14.00
C LYS A 56 -8.31 1.01 14.92
N ASP A 57 -8.84 2.18 14.58
CA ASP A 57 -8.81 3.41 15.40
C ASP A 57 -7.41 3.96 15.69
N TYR A 58 -6.46 3.74 14.78
CA TYR A 58 -5.12 4.28 14.88
C TYR A 58 -4.91 5.49 13.98
N VAL A 59 -4.14 6.45 14.48
CA VAL A 59 -3.56 7.55 13.69
C VAL A 59 -2.08 7.60 14.01
N LEU A 60 -1.25 7.55 12.98
CA LEU A 60 0.21 7.66 13.11
C LEU A 60 0.67 8.98 12.48
N ALA A 61 1.72 9.55 13.06
CA ALA A 61 2.37 10.74 12.52
C ALA A 61 3.88 10.67 12.76
N SER A 62 4.66 11.10 11.78
CA SER A 62 6.12 11.12 11.87
C SER A 62 6.72 12.15 10.90
N ASP A 63 7.87 12.68 11.23
CA ASP A 63 8.75 13.41 10.31
C ASP A 63 9.73 12.46 9.57
N ASP A 64 9.75 11.20 9.95
CA ASP A 64 10.42 10.12 9.20
C ASP A 64 9.41 9.28 8.43
N MET A 65 9.44 9.42 7.09
CA MET A 65 8.53 8.71 6.18
C MET A 65 8.75 7.20 6.20
N VAL A 66 9.98 6.74 6.46
CA VAL A 66 10.31 5.31 6.52
C VAL A 66 9.85 4.72 7.85
N ALA A 67 10.02 5.47 8.95
CA ALA A 67 9.60 5.02 10.27
C ALA A 67 8.08 4.85 10.38
N ILE A 68 7.29 5.77 9.81
CA ILE A 68 5.82 5.63 9.83
C ILE A 68 5.37 4.41 9.04
N ASP A 69 5.99 4.13 7.89
CA ASP A 69 5.70 2.93 7.09
C ASP A 69 6.14 1.66 7.82
N ALA A 70 7.30 1.68 8.52
CA ALA A 70 7.80 0.55 9.27
C ALA A 70 6.87 0.20 10.45
N VAL A 71 6.45 1.18 11.23
CA VAL A 71 5.49 0.96 12.33
C VAL A 71 4.15 0.48 11.79
N SER A 72 3.70 1.03 10.65
CA SER A 72 2.48 0.57 9.99
C SER A 72 2.56 -0.89 9.59
N ALA A 73 3.66 -1.31 8.97
CA ALA A 73 3.87 -2.70 8.57
C ALA A 73 3.89 -3.63 9.78
N TRP A 74 4.56 -3.21 10.86
CA TRP A 74 4.60 -3.94 12.13
C TRP A 74 3.21 -4.12 12.73
N LEU A 75 2.41 -3.07 12.82
CA LEU A 75 1.02 -3.14 13.30
C LEU A 75 0.17 -4.09 12.46
N MET A 76 0.38 -4.14 11.15
CA MET A 76 -0.31 -5.07 10.25
C MET A 76 0.13 -6.53 10.45
N GLY A 77 1.26 -6.78 11.13
CA GLY A 77 1.80 -8.10 11.39
C GLY A 77 2.87 -8.56 10.40
N PHE A 78 3.52 -7.60 9.71
CA PHE A 78 4.65 -7.84 8.80
C PHE A 78 5.95 -7.38 9.43
N ASP A 79 7.04 -8.06 9.15
CA ASP A 79 8.37 -7.55 9.46
C ASP A 79 8.78 -6.51 8.38
N PRO A 80 8.94 -5.22 8.74
CA PRO A 80 9.21 -4.18 7.76
C PRO A 80 10.52 -4.37 7.00
N MET A 81 11.51 -5.02 7.64
CA MET A 81 12.84 -5.21 7.04
C MET A 81 12.93 -6.44 6.14
N SER A 82 12.14 -7.49 6.41
CA SER A 82 12.16 -8.72 5.60
C SER A 82 11.02 -8.80 4.60
N ASP A 83 9.84 -8.25 4.92
CA ASP A 83 8.63 -8.41 4.12
C ASP A 83 8.35 -7.22 3.19
N VAL A 84 8.98 -6.04 3.44
CA VAL A 84 8.70 -4.81 2.71
C VAL A 84 9.97 -4.20 2.12
N ASP A 85 10.32 -4.61 0.89
CA ASP A 85 11.57 -4.22 0.22
C ASP A 85 11.81 -2.70 0.17
N CYS A 86 10.80 -1.88 -0.06
CA CYS A 86 11.00 -0.44 -0.13
C CYS A 86 11.38 0.18 1.23
N ILE A 87 10.90 -0.36 2.35
CA ILE A 87 11.30 0.08 3.70
C ILE A 87 12.76 -0.29 3.93
N ARG A 88 13.12 -1.56 3.68
CA ARG A 88 14.51 -2.03 3.81
C ARG A 88 15.47 -1.21 2.95
N MET A 89 15.15 -1.03 1.66
CA MET A 89 16.00 -0.26 0.74
C MET A 89 16.15 1.22 1.15
N ALA A 90 15.07 1.83 1.66
CA ALA A 90 15.11 3.21 2.15
C ALA A 90 15.99 3.33 3.41
N HIS A 91 15.87 2.38 4.33
CA HIS A 91 16.72 2.29 5.52
C HIS A 91 18.19 2.11 5.16
N GLU A 92 18.52 1.14 4.28
CA GLU A 92 19.90 0.88 3.81
C GLU A 92 20.54 2.09 3.12
N ARG A 93 19.73 2.95 2.49
CA ARG A 93 20.18 4.22 1.87
C ARG A 93 20.24 5.39 2.83
N GLY A 94 19.91 5.22 4.11
CA GLY A 94 19.90 6.30 5.11
C GLY A 94 18.81 7.34 4.87
N LEU A 95 17.69 6.96 4.23
CA LEU A 95 16.56 7.86 3.98
C LEU A 95 15.56 7.90 5.13
N GLY A 96 15.73 7.08 6.14
CA GLY A 96 14.92 6.99 7.35
C GLY A 96 15.14 5.67 8.07
N VAL A 97 14.45 5.47 9.19
CA VAL A 97 14.60 4.31 10.05
C VAL A 97 13.53 3.26 9.70
N GLY A 98 13.94 2.09 9.21
CA GLY A 98 13.03 0.99 8.87
C GLY A 98 12.98 -0.13 9.91
N ASP A 99 14.00 -0.23 10.78
CA ASP A 99 14.03 -1.22 11.84
C ASP A 99 13.23 -0.70 13.06
N VAL A 100 12.12 -1.36 13.37
CA VAL A 100 11.22 -0.93 14.46
C VAL A 100 11.89 -0.92 15.83
N ARG A 101 13.00 -1.65 16.00
CA ARG A 101 13.78 -1.65 17.26
C ARG A 101 14.55 -0.36 17.47
N GLU A 102 14.75 0.42 16.42
CA GLU A 102 15.45 1.71 16.43
C GLU A 102 14.47 2.89 16.43
N ILE A 103 13.15 2.62 16.40
CA ILE A 103 12.10 3.65 16.37
C ILE A 103 11.51 3.84 17.75
N GLU A 104 11.59 5.09 18.26
CA GLU A 104 10.85 5.48 19.45
C GLU A 104 9.40 5.81 19.08
N VAL A 105 8.46 5.03 19.60
CA VAL A 105 7.03 5.28 19.44
C VAL A 105 6.52 6.03 20.67
N VAL A 106 5.97 7.22 20.47
CA VAL A 106 5.41 8.07 21.52
C VAL A 106 3.89 8.02 21.46
N GLY A 107 3.26 7.82 22.60
CA GLY A 107 1.82 7.73 22.73
C GLY A 107 1.37 6.36 23.23
N GLU A 108 0.52 5.68 22.47
CA GLU A 108 0.06 4.34 22.85
C GLU A 108 1.16 3.29 22.64
N ASP A 109 1.30 2.39 23.60
CA ASP A 109 2.23 1.25 23.45
C ASP A 109 1.70 0.27 22.41
N VAL A 110 2.45 0.14 21.32
CA VAL A 110 2.10 -0.72 20.19
C VAL A 110 2.95 -1.99 20.11
N SER A 111 3.80 -2.26 21.11
CA SER A 111 4.76 -3.36 21.10
C SER A 111 4.12 -4.75 20.92
N GLU A 112 2.93 -4.96 21.51
CA GLU A 112 2.18 -6.21 21.45
C GLU A 112 1.03 -6.16 20.44
N VAL A 113 0.88 -5.05 19.70
CA VAL A 113 -0.23 -4.89 18.75
C VAL A 113 0.07 -5.63 17.45
N ASN A 114 -0.84 -6.51 17.05
CA ASN A 114 -0.79 -7.17 15.77
C ASN A 114 -2.20 -7.30 15.17
N PHE A 115 -2.40 -6.71 13.99
CA PHE A 115 -3.69 -6.74 13.31
C PHE A 115 -3.95 -8.05 12.57
N HIS A 116 -2.93 -8.91 12.43
CA HIS A 116 -2.97 -10.18 11.71
C HIS A 116 -3.47 -10.04 10.26
N PHE A 117 -3.06 -8.97 9.60
CA PHE A 117 -3.42 -8.75 8.21
C PHE A 117 -2.74 -9.78 7.31
N GLN A 118 -3.42 -10.15 6.23
CA GLN A 118 -2.97 -11.22 5.35
C GLN A 118 -2.81 -10.74 3.92
N VAL A 119 -1.71 -11.13 3.31
CA VAL A 119 -1.55 -10.97 1.86
C VAL A 119 -2.48 -11.95 1.16
N ARG A 120 -3.61 -11.45 0.68
CA ARG A 120 -4.57 -12.23 -0.11
C ARG A 120 -4.51 -11.83 -1.57
N TYR A 121 -4.69 -12.82 -2.43
CA TYR A 121 -4.63 -12.58 -3.87
C TYR A 121 -6.01 -12.85 -4.48
N HIS A 122 -6.59 -11.84 -5.09
CA HIS A 122 -7.73 -12.02 -5.99
C HIS A 122 -7.24 -12.40 -7.40
N PHE A 123 -8.16 -12.73 -8.31
CA PHE A 123 -7.83 -13.20 -9.66
C PHE A 123 -6.84 -12.28 -10.39
N ALA A 124 -7.08 -10.96 -10.40
CA ALA A 124 -6.21 -10.01 -11.09
C ALA A 124 -4.80 -9.96 -10.47
N SER A 125 -4.66 -10.05 -9.13
CA SER A 125 -3.35 -10.09 -8.47
C SER A 125 -2.62 -11.41 -8.68
N ARG A 126 -3.34 -12.54 -8.85
CA ARG A 126 -2.73 -13.81 -9.25
C ARG A 126 -2.15 -13.75 -10.66
N VAL A 127 -2.87 -13.15 -11.59
CA VAL A 127 -2.36 -12.91 -12.96
C VAL A 127 -1.15 -11.98 -12.92
N GLY A 128 -1.20 -10.91 -12.12
CA GLY A 128 -0.04 -10.03 -11.88
C GLY A 128 1.16 -10.81 -11.40
N ARG A 129 1.02 -11.61 -10.34
CA ARG A 129 2.12 -12.46 -9.83
C ARG A 129 2.73 -13.37 -10.88
N LEU A 130 1.93 -13.94 -11.76
CA LEU A 130 2.43 -14.75 -12.87
C LEU A 130 3.40 -13.94 -13.76
N LEU A 131 3.12 -12.66 -13.98
CA LEU A 131 3.98 -11.77 -14.78
C LEU A 131 5.22 -11.29 -14.01
N TRP A 132 5.17 -11.21 -12.65
CA TRP A 132 6.29 -10.70 -11.87
C TRP A 132 7.24 -11.78 -11.37
N PHE A 133 6.72 -12.95 -10.99
CA PHE A 133 7.47 -13.95 -10.23
C PHE A 133 7.69 -15.28 -11.00
N THR A 134 7.48 -15.28 -12.31
CA THR A 134 7.76 -16.45 -13.16
C THR A 134 8.70 -16.08 -14.29
N PRO A 135 9.18 -17.01 -15.11
CA PRO A 135 9.96 -16.71 -16.32
C PRO A 135 9.27 -15.70 -17.26
N LEU A 136 7.95 -15.50 -17.13
CA LEU A 136 7.19 -14.48 -17.87
C LEU A 136 7.58 -13.05 -17.44
N ALA A 137 8.28 -12.88 -16.33
CA ALA A 137 8.84 -11.59 -15.92
C ALA A 137 9.72 -10.95 -17.03
N ARG A 138 10.33 -11.76 -17.89
CA ARG A 138 11.13 -11.27 -19.04
C ARG A 138 10.29 -10.50 -20.06
N ILE A 139 9.00 -10.77 -20.16
CA ILE A 139 8.09 -10.10 -21.09
C ILE A 139 7.19 -9.06 -20.41
N GLN A 140 7.33 -8.83 -19.10
CA GLN A 140 6.51 -7.85 -18.36
C GLN A 140 6.62 -6.44 -18.96
N SER A 141 7.80 -6.06 -19.46
CA SER A 141 8.00 -4.76 -20.09
C SER A 141 7.17 -4.59 -21.36
N LEU A 142 6.90 -5.69 -22.10
CA LEU A 142 6.00 -5.67 -23.24
C LEU A 142 4.57 -5.32 -22.82
N PHE A 143 4.10 -5.84 -21.67
CA PHE A 143 2.76 -5.53 -21.18
C PHE A 143 2.65 -4.12 -20.64
N PHE A 144 3.63 -3.67 -19.81
CA PHE A 144 3.54 -2.38 -19.14
C PHE A 144 4.00 -1.18 -19.97
N LYS A 145 4.87 -1.39 -20.96
CA LYS A 145 5.40 -0.32 -21.83
C LYS A 145 4.71 -0.23 -23.19
N THR A 146 3.64 -0.97 -23.40
CA THR A 146 2.85 -0.95 -24.64
C THR A 146 1.38 -0.69 -24.34
N PRO A 147 0.54 -0.40 -25.36
CA PRO A 147 -0.91 -0.25 -25.20
C PRO A 147 -1.63 -1.45 -24.59
N LEU A 148 -1.00 -2.62 -24.48
CA LEU A 148 -1.56 -3.81 -23.82
C LEU A 148 -1.88 -3.56 -22.34
N VAL A 149 -1.21 -2.60 -21.69
CA VAL A 149 -1.54 -2.18 -20.32
C VAL A 149 -2.99 -1.74 -20.18
N HIS A 150 -3.57 -1.13 -21.21
CA HIS A 150 -4.97 -0.69 -21.19
C HIS A 150 -5.95 -1.87 -21.11
N ALA A 151 -5.64 -3.01 -21.73
CA ALA A 151 -6.45 -4.21 -21.57
C ALA A 151 -6.46 -4.71 -20.13
N PHE A 152 -5.32 -4.63 -19.43
CA PHE A 152 -5.21 -4.97 -18.01
C PHE A 152 -6.00 -4.01 -17.12
N ILE A 153 -5.89 -2.71 -17.39
CA ILE A 153 -6.63 -1.67 -16.66
C ILE A 153 -8.13 -1.88 -16.83
N TRP A 154 -8.57 -2.08 -18.06
CA TRP A 154 -9.97 -2.32 -18.39
C TRP A 154 -10.49 -3.62 -17.78
N GLY A 155 -9.74 -4.72 -17.88
CA GLY A 155 -10.11 -6.01 -17.26
C GLY A 155 -10.20 -5.94 -15.74
N SER A 156 -9.29 -5.21 -15.09
CA SER A 156 -9.32 -4.98 -13.64
C SER A 156 -10.53 -4.13 -13.23
N ALA A 157 -10.83 -3.07 -13.98
CA ALA A 157 -12.00 -2.22 -13.74
C ALA A 157 -13.29 -3.01 -13.94
N PHE A 158 -13.41 -3.77 -15.03
CA PHE A 158 -14.56 -4.62 -15.32
C PHE A 158 -14.81 -5.64 -14.19
N TYR A 159 -13.74 -6.36 -13.75
CA TYR A 159 -13.85 -7.31 -12.65
C TYR A 159 -14.35 -6.63 -11.37
N HIS A 160 -13.77 -5.47 -11.01
CA HIS A 160 -14.16 -4.74 -9.83
C HIS A 160 -15.61 -4.24 -9.93
N ASP A 161 -15.96 -3.55 -11.01
CA ASP A 161 -17.22 -2.80 -11.10
C ASP A 161 -18.42 -3.71 -11.39
N GLN A 162 -18.23 -4.78 -12.18
CA GLN A 162 -19.32 -5.68 -12.59
C GLN A 162 -19.48 -6.92 -11.70
N TYR A 163 -18.43 -7.32 -10.98
CA TYR A 163 -18.47 -8.51 -10.15
C TYR A 163 -18.22 -8.20 -8.68
N TRP A 164 -17.01 -7.70 -8.34
CA TRP A 164 -16.60 -7.60 -6.96
C TRP A 164 -17.42 -6.57 -6.18
N TRP A 165 -17.65 -5.39 -6.74
CA TRP A 165 -18.41 -4.33 -6.09
C TRP A 165 -19.87 -4.71 -5.81
N PRO A 166 -20.68 -5.21 -6.80
CA PRO A 166 -22.05 -5.61 -6.51
C PRO A 166 -22.17 -6.78 -5.52
N VAL A 167 -21.24 -7.73 -5.55
CA VAL A 167 -21.32 -8.96 -4.74
C VAL A 167 -20.73 -8.77 -3.35
N HIS A 168 -19.62 -8.08 -3.23
CA HIS A 168 -18.88 -7.97 -1.98
C HIS A 168 -18.77 -6.53 -1.47
N GLY A 169 -18.48 -5.57 -2.34
CA GLY A 169 -18.16 -4.20 -1.95
C GLY A 169 -19.33 -3.50 -1.25
N ARG A 170 -20.51 -3.56 -1.83
CA ARG A 170 -21.72 -2.92 -1.26
C ARG A 170 -22.04 -3.40 0.15
N ARG A 171 -21.93 -4.71 0.37
CA ARG A 171 -22.17 -5.29 1.70
C ARG A 171 -21.17 -4.77 2.72
N ARG A 172 -19.88 -4.76 2.37
CA ARG A 172 -18.82 -4.28 3.26
C ARG A 172 -18.95 -2.80 3.57
N MET A 173 -19.32 -1.99 2.57
CA MET A 173 -19.58 -0.58 2.79
C MET A 173 -20.78 -0.35 3.72
N ALA A 174 -21.85 -1.14 3.57
CA ALA A 174 -22.99 -1.08 4.48
C ALA A 174 -22.61 -1.46 5.93
N GLU A 175 -21.72 -2.44 6.11
CA GLU A 175 -21.18 -2.80 7.41
C GLU A 175 -20.37 -1.65 8.04
N ILE A 176 -19.51 -0.99 7.26
CA ILE A 176 -18.73 0.17 7.72
C ILE A 176 -19.61 1.37 8.03
N ALA A 177 -20.65 1.65 7.24
CA ALA A 177 -21.59 2.75 7.48
C ALA A 177 -22.27 2.67 8.85
N THR A 178 -22.37 1.48 9.46
CA THR A 178 -22.90 1.31 10.81
C THR A 178 -21.91 1.71 11.92
N THR A 179 -20.62 1.83 11.61
CA THR A 179 -19.60 2.22 12.58
C THR A 179 -19.63 3.71 12.89
N PRO A 180 -19.05 4.18 14.02
CA PRO A 180 -18.93 5.60 14.30
C PRO A 180 -18.26 6.39 13.17
N TRP A 181 -17.20 5.84 12.59
CA TRP A 181 -16.49 6.46 11.47
C TRP A 181 -17.30 6.50 10.18
N GLY A 182 -18.00 5.42 9.86
CA GLY A 182 -18.84 5.36 8.67
C GLY A 182 -19.96 6.40 8.67
N ARG A 183 -20.53 6.68 9.84
CA ARG A 183 -21.57 7.71 10.00
C ARG A 183 -21.09 9.12 9.71
N LEU A 184 -19.78 9.40 9.89
CA LEU A 184 -19.21 10.70 9.57
C LEU A 184 -19.17 10.96 8.05
N PHE A 185 -19.18 9.92 7.22
CA PHE A 185 -19.20 10.06 5.76
C PHE A 185 -20.62 10.28 5.21
N GLU A 186 -21.66 10.10 6.01
CA GLU A 186 -23.07 10.31 5.64
C GLU A 186 -23.60 11.68 6.11
N ALA A 187 -22.82 12.41 6.93
CA ALA A 187 -23.15 13.73 7.46
C ALA A 187 -22.65 14.85 6.53
#